data_5d007f80d8a432ca2da07d6f23e2f1b6
#
_entry.id   5d007f80d8a432ca2da07d6f23e2f1b6
#
_cell.length_a   1.000
_cell.length_b   1.000
_cell.length_c   1.000
_cell.angle_alpha   90.00
_cell.angle_beta   90.00
_cell.angle_gamma   90.00
#
_symmetry.space_group_name_H-M   'P 1'
#
loop_
_entity.id
_entity.type
_entity.pdbx_description
1 polymer ?
#
loop_
_entity_poly.entity_id
_entity_poly.type
_entity_poly.pdbx_seq_one_letter_code
_entity_poly.pdbx_strand_id
1 'polypeptide(L)'
;MKKHLLILSLVFLAFASCKKDEAPFDASAQAAKDETAIQAYLSAHADINATKDANGVYYQVITEGNGAAATATSTVTVNYIGKLLDGTQFDTGTGLAVKLSDNIIKGWKLGLLHAKTGGRILLIVPSALAYGNKASGLKIPANAVLVFTIDILGIS
;
A
#
# COMPACT_ATOMS: atom_id res chain seq x y z
N MET A 1 18.85 -68.47 -40.52
CA MET A 1 19.33 -67.08 -40.34
C MET A 1 18.15 -66.25 -40.00
N LYS A 2 17.92 -65.95 -38.67
CA LYS A 2 16.76 -65.22 -38.16
C LYS A 2 17.12 -63.77 -37.95
N LYS A 3 16.50 -62.84 -38.71
CA LYS A 3 16.71 -61.41 -38.56
C LYS A 3 15.79 -60.92 -37.44
N HIS A 4 16.37 -60.45 -36.34
CA HIS A 4 15.63 -59.77 -35.26
C HIS A 4 15.46 -58.29 -35.61
N LEU A 5 14.24 -57.86 -35.83
CA LEU A 5 13.85 -56.48 -36.05
C LEU A 5 13.57 -55.85 -34.69
N LEU A 6 14.49 -54.98 -34.21
CA LEU A 6 14.35 -54.20 -33.00
C LEU A 6 13.50 -52.96 -33.31
N ILE A 7 12.23 -52.96 -32.85
CA ILE A 7 11.36 -51.80 -32.93
C ILE A 7 11.70 -50.91 -31.72
N LEU A 8 12.37 -49.79 -31.96
CA LEU A 8 12.62 -48.74 -30.97
C LEU A 8 11.39 -47.87 -30.80
N SER A 9 10.59 -48.14 -29.76
CA SER A 9 9.41 -47.33 -29.41
C SER A 9 9.85 -46.02 -28.78
N LEU A 10 9.75 -44.93 -29.55
CA LEU A 10 10.03 -43.57 -29.09
C LEU A 10 8.79 -43.05 -28.30
N VAL A 11 8.86 -43.13 -26.98
CA VAL A 11 7.85 -42.56 -26.12
C VAL A 11 8.04 -41.04 -26.07
N PHE A 12 7.21 -40.30 -26.81
CA PHE A 12 7.11 -38.86 -26.72
C PHE A 12 6.37 -38.51 -25.41
N LEU A 13 7.09 -38.16 -24.35
CA LEU A 13 6.48 -37.49 -23.19
C LEU A 13 6.14 -36.05 -23.60
N ALA A 14 4.87 -35.82 -23.91
CA ALA A 14 4.32 -34.48 -24.02
C ALA A 14 4.25 -33.86 -22.62
N PHE A 15 5.23 -33.02 -22.28
CA PHE A 15 5.08 -32.10 -21.14
C PHE A 15 3.99 -31.12 -21.47
N ALA A 16 2.77 -31.39 -21.04
CA ALA A 16 1.70 -30.42 -20.96
C ALA A 16 2.11 -29.39 -19.90
N SER A 17 2.74 -28.30 -20.35
CA SER A 17 2.94 -27.12 -19.55
C SER A 17 1.56 -26.51 -19.28
N CYS A 18 0.94 -26.87 -18.17
CA CYS A 18 -0.19 -26.13 -17.62
C CYS A 18 0.30 -24.74 -17.27
N LYS A 19 0.16 -23.77 -18.19
CA LYS A 19 0.08 -22.37 -17.81
C LYS A 19 -1.15 -22.26 -16.92
N LYS A 20 -0.92 -22.05 -15.63
CA LYS A 20 -1.94 -21.64 -14.70
C LYS A 20 -2.39 -20.26 -15.19
N ASP A 21 -3.50 -20.17 -15.88
CA ASP A 21 -4.14 -18.90 -16.20
C ASP A 21 -4.48 -18.26 -14.85
N GLU A 22 -3.66 -17.30 -14.43
CA GLU A 22 -4.01 -16.47 -13.26
C GLU A 22 -5.31 -15.76 -13.60
N ALA A 23 -6.31 -15.96 -12.74
CA ALA A 23 -7.60 -15.26 -12.87
C ALA A 23 -7.34 -13.75 -12.95
N PRO A 24 -8.11 -13.00 -13.74
CA PRO A 24 -8.00 -11.55 -13.81
C PRO A 24 -8.04 -10.93 -12.41
N PHE A 25 -7.22 -9.90 -12.16
CA PHE A 25 -7.19 -9.21 -10.87
C PHE A 25 -8.58 -8.64 -10.54
N ASP A 26 -9.16 -9.09 -9.43
CA ASP A 26 -10.44 -8.60 -8.92
C ASP A 26 -10.19 -7.50 -7.89
N ALA A 27 -10.39 -6.26 -8.31
CA ALA A 27 -10.19 -5.07 -7.46
C ALA A 27 -11.19 -5.02 -6.29
N SER A 28 -12.43 -5.54 -6.47
CA SER A 28 -13.43 -5.52 -5.41
C SER A 28 -13.15 -6.56 -4.34
N ALA A 29 -12.74 -7.76 -4.75
CA ALA A 29 -12.29 -8.78 -3.82
C ALA A 29 -11.02 -8.34 -3.05
N GLN A 30 -10.10 -7.62 -3.70
CA GLN A 30 -8.93 -7.06 -3.01
C GLN A 30 -9.31 -5.98 -2.02
N ALA A 31 -10.22 -5.07 -2.37
CA ALA A 31 -10.70 -4.04 -1.45
C ALA A 31 -11.35 -4.65 -0.19
N ALA A 32 -12.09 -5.74 -0.33
CA ALA A 32 -12.67 -6.46 0.81
C ALA A 32 -11.60 -7.12 1.70
N LYS A 33 -10.51 -7.64 1.11
CA LYS A 33 -9.36 -8.17 1.85
C LYS A 33 -8.62 -7.06 2.61
N ASP A 34 -8.38 -5.94 1.96
CA ASP A 34 -7.74 -4.77 2.59
C ASP A 34 -8.58 -4.29 3.80
N GLU A 35 -9.89 -4.17 3.62
CA GLU A 35 -10.81 -3.77 4.69
C GLU A 35 -10.71 -4.74 5.88
N THR A 36 -10.79 -6.04 5.62
CA THR A 36 -10.68 -7.07 6.67
C THR A 36 -9.34 -6.97 7.40
N ALA A 37 -8.24 -6.77 6.67
CA ALA A 37 -6.90 -6.65 7.25
C ALA A 37 -6.76 -5.37 8.10
N ILE A 38 -7.32 -4.25 7.63
CA ILE A 38 -7.32 -2.98 8.37
C ILE A 38 -8.13 -3.11 9.66
N GLN A 39 -9.33 -3.71 9.62
CA GLN A 39 -10.15 -3.91 10.81
C GLN A 39 -9.46 -4.83 11.84
N ALA A 40 -8.80 -5.89 11.39
CA ALA A 40 -7.99 -6.74 12.25
C ALA A 40 -6.82 -5.98 12.90
N TYR A 41 -6.14 -5.14 12.11
CA TYR A 41 -5.05 -4.28 12.59
C TYR A 41 -5.54 -3.29 13.65
N LEU A 42 -6.64 -2.58 13.40
CA LEU A 42 -7.24 -1.64 14.37
C LEU A 42 -7.69 -2.35 15.64
N SER A 43 -8.24 -3.55 15.53
CA SER A 43 -8.65 -4.35 16.70
C SER A 43 -7.46 -4.78 17.56
N ALA A 44 -6.30 -5.01 16.95
CA ALA A 44 -5.06 -5.37 17.65
C ALA A 44 -4.31 -4.15 18.23
N HIS A 45 -4.66 -2.93 17.82
CA HIS A 45 -4.02 -1.67 18.22
C HIS A 45 -5.06 -0.71 18.80
N ALA A 46 -5.49 -0.97 20.04
CA ALA A 46 -6.55 -0.22 20.71
C ALA A 46 -6.23 1.27 20.95
N ASP A 47 -4.97 1.66 20.83
CA ASP A 47 -4.49 3.05 20.88
C ASP A 47 -4.73 3.81 19.57
N ILE A 48 -5.06 3.10 18.47
CA ILE A 48 -5.34 3.70 17.18
C ILE A 48 -6.86 3.89 17.02
N ASN A 49 -7.30 5.15 16.98
CA ASN A 49 -8.69 5.54 16.75
C ASN A 49 -8.85 6.19 15.36
N ALA A 50 -8.48 5.44 14.32
CA ALA A 50 -8.54 5.94 12.96
C ALA A 50 -9.98 5.94 12.41
N THR A 51 -10.34 7.04 11.72
CA THR A 51 -11.62 7.21 11.02
C THR A 51 -11.39 7.01 9.53
N LYS A 52 -12.29 6.29 8.86
CA LYS A 52 -12.30 6.15 7.41
C LYS A 52 -12.95 7.37 6.78
N ASP A 53 -12.26 8.05 5.87
CA ASP A 53 -12.82 9.16 5.11
C ASP A 53 -13.69 8.67 3.93
N ALA A 54 -14.37 9.59 3.25
CA ALA A 54 -15.21 9.30 2.10
C ALA A 54 -14.45 8.70 0.90
N ASN A 55 -13.13 8.86 0.85
CA ASN A 55 -12.24 8.37 -0.21
C ASN A 55 -11.65 7.00 0.13
N GLY A 56 -11.86 6.50 1.35
CA GLY A 56 -11.41 5.19 1.81
C GLY A 56 -10.06 5.19 2.52
N VAL A 57 -9.43 6.33 2.75
CA VAL A 57 -8.24 6.45 3.59
C VAL A 57 -8.66 6.44 5.06
N TYR A 58 -7.96 5.65 5.88
CA TYR A 58 -8.11 5.76 7.33
C TYR A 58 -7.10 6.76 7.87
N TYR A 59 -7.55 7.66 8.72
CA TYR A 59 -6.68 8.64 9.34
C TYR A 59 -7.00 8.85 10.83
N GLN A 60 -5.98 9.22 11.58
CA GLN A 60 -6.11 9.69 12.95
C GLN A 60 -5.21 10.92 13.13
N VAL A 61 -5.77 12.04 13.53
CA VAL A 61 -4.99 13.21 13.97
C VAL A 61 -4.49 12.89 15.38
N ILE A 62 -3.20 12.56 15.51
CA ILE A 62 -2.57 12.25 16.81
C ILE A 62 -2.29 13.54 17.57
N THR A 63 -1.78 14.55 16.85
CA THR A 63 -1.54 15.89 17.38
C THR A 63 -2.14 16.90 16.41
N GLU A 64 -3.03 17.73 16.91
CA GLU A 64 -3.61 18.83 16.13
C GLU A 64 -2.53 19.89 15.89
N GLY A 65 -2.29 20.23 14.64
CA GLY A 65 -1.45 21.39 14.30
C GLY A 65 -2.22 22.69 14.45
N ASN A 66 -1.51 23.78 14.73
CA ASN A 66 -2.07 25.11 14.89
C ASN A 66 -1.80 26.04 13.68
N GLY A 67 -1.06 25.56 12.69
CA GLY A 67 -0.74 26.32 11.48
C GLY A 67 -1.70 26.08 10.31
N ALA A 68 -1.23 26.38 9.09
CA ALA A 68 -2.01 26.23 7.87
C ALA A 68 -2.49 24.79 7.66
N ALA A 69 -3.70 24.63 7.14
CA ALA A 69 -4.26 23.37 6.67
C ALA A 69 -3.79 23.06 5.23
N ALA A 70 -3.58 21.77 4.92
CA ALA A 70 -3.21 21.37 3.58
C ALA A 70 -4.37 21.47 2.59
N THR A 71 -4.06 21.82 1.36
CA THR A 71 -4.95 21.79 0.20
C THR A 71 -4.39 20.87 -0.87
N ALA A 72 -5.17 20.52 -1.88
CA ALA A 72 -4.74 19.63 -2.97
C ALA A 72 -3.53 20.14 -3.77
N THR A 73 -3.21 21.44 -3.68
CA THR A 73 -2.08 22.07 -4.39
C THR A 73 -0.91 22.44 -3.49
N SER A 74 -1.07 22.23 -2.17
CA SER A 74 -0.04 22.55 -1.18
C SER A 74 1.23 21.72 -1.36
N THR A 75 2.35 22.31 -0.98
CA THR A 75 3.60 21.59 -0.70
C THR A 75 3.68 21.36 0.81
N VAL A 76 3.76 20.09 1.23
CA VAL A 76 3.84 19.71 2.64
C VAL A 76 5.25 19.21 2.94
N THR A 77 5.91 19.81 3.92
CA THR A 77 7.22 19.36 4.41
C THR A 77 6.99 18.46 5.62
N VAL A 78 7.51 17.23 5.56
CA VAL A 78 7.21 16.18 6.54
C VAL A 78 8.43 15.42 7.02
N ASN A 79 8.34 14.88 8.24
CA ASN A 79 9.05 13.68 8.64
C ASN A 79 8.05 12.53 8.63
N TYR A 80 8.47 11.33 8.20
CA TYR A 80 7.56 10.20 8.20
C TYR A 80 8.26 8.87 8.43
N ILE A 81 7.48 7.90 8.87
CA ILE A 81 7.82 6.48 8.92
C ILE A 81 6.70 5.72 8.22
N GLY A 82 7.07 4.86 7.25
CA GLY A 82 6.16 3.97 6.54
C GLY A 82 6.37 2.51 6.97
N LYS A 83 5.28 1.83 7.35
CA LYS A 83 5.28 0.43 7.79
C LYS A 83 4.20 -0.37 7.07
N LEU A 84 4.43 -1.68 6.94
CA LEU A 84 3.40 -2.65 6.61
C LEU A 84 2.54 -2.92 7.86
N LEU A 85 1.40 -3.62 7.68
CA LEU A 85 0.53 -3.99 8.82
C LEU A 85 1.20 -4.92 9.85
N ASP A 86 2.23 -5.66 9.44
CA ASP A 86 3.02 -6.52 10.34
C ASP A 86 4.10 -5.75 11.14
N GLY A 87 4.16 -4.43 10.98
CA GLY A 87 5.12 -3.55 11.63
C GLY A 87 6.45 -3.40 10.89
N THR A 88 6.69 -4.14 9.80
CA THR A 88 7.91 -4.03 8.98
C THR A 88 8.04 -2.63 8.39
N GLN A 89 9.10 -1.92 8.74
CA GLN A 89 9.39 -0.61 8.19
C GLN A 89 9.94 -0.73 6.78
N PHE A 90 9.24 -0.14 5.81
CA PHE A 90 9.70 -0.14 4.41
C PHE A 90 10.37 1.17 4.02
N ASP A 91 10.01 2.28 4.66
CA ASP A 91 10.54 3.61 4.30
C ASP A 91 10.52 4.58 5.47
N THR A 92 11.33 5.64 5.38
CA THR A 92 11.34 6.78 6.31
C THR A 92 11.95 8.00 5.62
N GLY A 93 11.56 9.18 6.05
CA GLY A 93 12.13 10.43 5.53
C GLY A 93 12.10 11.55 6.57
N THR A 94 13.04 12.48 6.44
CA THR A 94 13.16 13.64 7.31
C THR A 94 13.25 14.89 6.44
N GLY A 95 12.40 15.89 6.72
CA GLY A 95 12.38 17.15 5.97
C GLY A 95 11.99 17.00 4.49
N LEU A 96 11.24 15.94 4.14
CA LEU A 96 10.80 15.70 2.76
C LEU A 96 9.73 16.72 2.37
N ALA A 97 9.99 17.50 1.33
CA ALA A 97 8.99 18.38 0.73
C ALA A 97 8.20 17.61 -0.35
N VAL A 98 6.89 17.52 -0.20
CA VAL A 98 5.99 16.80 -1.10
C VAL A 98 4.89 17.73 -1.58
N LYS A 99 4.80 17.95 -2.88
CA LYS A 99 3.69 18.69 -3.49
C LYS A 99 2.53 17.73 -3.74
N LEU A 100 1.35 18.00 -3.16
CA LEU A 100 0.21 17.10 -3.21
C LEU A 100 -0.39 16.92 -4.62
N SER A 101 -0.11 17.84 -5.54
CA SER A 101 -0.46 17.70 -6.96
C SER A 101 0.47 16.77 -7.76
N ASP A 102 1.67 16.43 -7.24
CA ASP A 102 2.65 15.61 -7.93
C ASP A 102 2.25 14.12 -7.99
N ASN A 103 3.04 13.31 -8.69
CA ASN A 103 2.78 11.89 -8.83
C ASN A 103 3.24 11.11 -7.59
N ILE A 104 2.46 11.21 -6.51
CA ILE A 104 2.61 10.45 -5.26
C ILE A 104 1.41 9.52 -5.07
N ILE A 105 1.49 8.59 -4.12
CA ILE A 105 0.37 7.68 -3.80
C ILE A 105 -0.88 8.48 -3.42
N LYS A 106 -2.05 8.00 -3.88
CA LYS A 106 -3.33 8.68 -3.64
C LYS A 106 -3.65 8.82 -2.15
N GLY A 107 -3.26 7.84 -1.34
CA GLY A 107 -3.46 7.87 0.10
C GLY A 107 -2.82 9.08 0.78
N TRP A 108 -1.64 9.53 0.33
CA TRP A 108 -1.02 10.75 0.82
C TRP A 108 -1.76 12.01 0.36
N LYS A 109 -2.14 12.06 -0.94
CA LYS A 109 -2.91 13.21 -1.47
C LYS A 109 -4.19 13.45 -0.70
N LEU A 110 -4.88 12.39 -0.33
CA LEU A 110 -6.18 12.45 0.35
C LEU A 110 -5.99 12.61 1.87
N GLY A 111 -5.15 11.77 2.47
CA GLY A 111 -4.97 11.73 3.91
C GLY A 111 -4.34 13.00 4.49
N LEU A 112 -3.39 13.63 3.76
CA LEU A 112 -2.74 14.86 4.23
C LEU A 112 -3.66 16.09 4.18
N LEU A 113 -4.82 16.03 3.51
CA LEU A 113 -5.82 17.10 3.58
C LEU A 113 -6.43 17.25 4.98
N HIS A 114 -6.30 16.23 5.83
CA HIS A 114 -6.73 16.28 7.24
C HIS A 114 -5.65 16.84 8.17
N ALA A 115 -4.50 17.26 7.63
CA ALA A 115 -3.35 17.69 8.41
C ALA A 115 -3.18 19.22 8.44
N LYS A 116 -2.58 19.72 9.52
CA LYS A 116 -2.16 21.12 9.69
C LYS A 116 -0.69 21.18 10.08
N THR A 117 -0.04 22.30 9.76
CA THR A 117 1.35 22.55 10.17
C THR A 117 1.49 22.43 11.69
N GLY A 118 2.53 21.73 12.14
CA GLY A 118 2.82 21.43 13.55
C GLY A 118 2.07 20.21 14.09
N GLY A 119 1.25 19.55 13.27
CA GLY A 119 0.50 18.36 13.64
C GLY A 119 1.23 17.05 13.38
N ARG A 120 0.67 15.97 13.92
CA ARG A 120 1.05 14.58 13.62
C ARG A 120 -0.18 13.80 13.22
N ILE A 121 -0.10 13.08 12.12
CA ILE A 121 -1.19 12.27 11.59
C ILE A 121 -0.74 10.83 11.35
N LEU A 122 -1.60 9.88 11.65
CA LEU A 122 -1.47 8.49 11.21
C LEU A 122 -2.39 8.30 10.02
N LEU A 123 -1.88 7.63 8.98
CA LEU A 123 -2.65 7.20 7.81
C LEU A 123 -2.55 5.69 7.66
N ILE A 124 -3.69 5.02 7.43
CA ILE A 124 -3.71 3.63 6.95
C ILE A 124 -4.30 3.67 5.54
N VAL A 125 -3.48 3.27 4.58
CA VAL A 125 -3.74 3.43 3.15
C VAL A 125 -4.03 2.06 2.53
N PRO A 126 -5.28 1.78 2.10
CA PRO A 126 -5.59 0.57 1.36
C PRO A 126 -4.74 0.44 0.10
N SER A 127 -4.48 -0.78 -0.34
CA SER A 127 -3.57 -1.06 -1.46
C SER A 127 -3.94 -0.30 -2.75
N ALA A 128 -5.22 -0.15 -3.05
CA ALA A 128 -5.72 0.58 -4.23
C ALA A 128 -5.37 2.08 -4.22
N LEU A 129 -5.13 2.66 -3.04
CA LEU A 129 -4.70 4.06 -2.87
C LEU A 129 -3.19 4.20 -2.66
N ALA A 130 -2.46 3.08 -2.70
CA ALA A 130 -1.01 2.97 -2.61
C ALA A 130 -0.42 2.48 -3.95
N TYR A 131 0.13 1.28 -4.00
CA TYR A 131 0.79 0.70 -5.18
C TYR A 131 -0.07 -0.34 -5.91
N GLY A 132 -1.26 -0.65 -5.40
CA GLY A 132 -2.21 -1.60 -6.00
C GLY A 132 -1.67 -3.02 -6.05
N ASN A 133 -1.97 -3.72 -7.14
CA ASN A 133 -1.55 -5.10 -7.38
C ASN A 133 -0.10 -5.24 -7.87
N LYS A 134 0.72 -4.20 -7.70
CA LYS A 134 2.14 -4.20 -8.05
C LYS A 134 2.99 -4.07 -6.80
N ALA A 135 4.07 -4.84 -6.74
CA ALA A 135 5.09 -4.63 -5.73
C ALA A 135 5.85 -3.31 -6.00
N SER A 136 6.30 -2.64 -4.94
CA SER A 136 7.10 -1.42 -5.03
C SER A 136 8.43 -1.61 -4.29
N GLY A 137 9.52 -1.56 -5.04
CA GLY A 137 10.84 -1.87 -4.51
C GLY A 137 10.92 -3.31 -3.97
N LEU A 138 11.84 -3.52 -3.01
CA LEU A 138 12.08 -4.83 -2.40
C LEU A 138 11.24 -5.10 -1.15
N LYS A 139 10.61 -4.06 -0.59
CA LYS A 139 9.98 -4.13 0.74
C LYS A 139 8.46 -4.03 0.73
N ILE A 140 7.85 -3.57 -0.36
CA ILE A 140 6.41 -3.41 -0.44
C ILE A 140 5.84 -4.45 -1.41
N PRO A 141 5.19 -5.51 -0.91
CA PRO A 141 4.57 -6.52 -1.76
C PRO A 141 3.36 -5.96 -2.53
N ALA A 142 2.93 -6.66 -3.56
CA ALA A 142 1.68 -6.37 -4.23
C ALA A 142 0.51 -6.46 -3.24
N ASN A 143 -0.49 -5.61 -3.42
CA ASN A 143 -1.68 -5.51 -2.57
C ASN A 143 -1.40 -5.17 -1.09
N ALA A 144 -0.27 -4.50 -0.81
CA ALA A 144 0.06 -4.10 0.55
C ALA A 144 -0.80 -2.92 1.02
N VAL A 145 -1.40 -3.04 2.19
CA VAL A 145 -1.91 -1.92 2.99
C VAL A 145 -0.72 -1.26 3.68
N LEU A 146 -0.66 0.06 3.64
CA LEU A 146 0.46 0.82 4.20
C LEU A 146 0.01 1.66 5.40
N VAL A 147 0.87 1.72 6.41
CA VAL A 147 0.66 2.55 7.61
C VAL A 147 1.75 3.61 7.65
N PHE A 148 1.36 4.87 7.75
CA PHE A 148 2.30 5.99 7.88
C PHE A 148 2.02 6.77 9.16
N THR A 149 3.09 7.12 9.87
CA THR A 149 3.07 8.15 10.89
C THR A 149 3.82 9.34 10.33
N ILE A 150 3.19 10.52 10.29
CA ILE A 150 3.68 11.69 9.57
C ILE A 150 3.63 12.91 10.48
N ASP A 151 4.78 13.56 10.67
CA ASP A 151 4.89 14.87 11.31
C ASP A 151 4.87 15.96 10.25
N ILE A 152 4.01 16.94 10.40
CA ILE A 152 3.85 18.05 9.47
C ILE A 152 4.71 19.22 9.94
N LEU A 153 5.84 19.44 9.28
CA LEU A 153 6.79 20.50 9.61
C LEU A 153 6.39 21.86 9.03
N GLY A 154 5.76 21.84 7.84
CA GLY A 154 5.34 23.07 7.17
C GLY A 154 4.38 22.78 6.01
N ILE A 155 3.53 23.74 5.68
CA ILE A 155 2.61 23.72 4.54
C ILE A 155 2.69 25.06 3.82
N SER A 156 2.91 25.02 2.49
CA SER A 156 2.98 26.19 1.59
C SER A 156 2.17 25.98 0.31
#